data_66097954536db4e3ce1e4d5589f77dbd
#
_entry.id   66097954536db4e3ce1e4d5589f77dbd
#
_cell.length_a   1.000
_cell.length_b   1.000
_cell.length_c   1.000
_cell.angle_alpha   90.00
_cell.angle_beta   90.00
_cell.angle_gamma   90.00
#
_symmetry.space_group_name_H-M   'P 1'
#
loop_
_entity.id
_entity.type
_entity.pdbx_description
1 polymer ?
#
loop_
_entity_poly.entity_id
_entity_poly.type
_entity_poly.pdbx_seq_one_letter_code
_entity_poly.pdbx_strand_id
1 'polypeptide(L)'
;RIVGLNTENAEINEGLVRFDIIFYVRMKNGLSQIIVNVEAQKDEPTEYKILNRAIFYVSRLVSSQKERDSVNTNYDDIKQVFSIWICMNMDCNSLSHIHLTKDEMLSPYDWKGNMDLLNIVLIGITNGIPDHEEKYEMHRLIGALLSSELKEQEKLDIIEHEYNIPISNEFREDVRIMCNLSTGIEEKATEKFILNMYKKGYTLDQIADVAETSVEVVEAIVKKKEPVMA
;
A
#
# COMPACT_ATOMS: atom_id res chain seq x y z
N ARG A 1 -19.25 9.97 -5.83
CA ARG A 1 -18.36 11.08 -5.47
C ARG A 1 -17.38 10.58 -4.41
N ILE A 2 -16.09 10.80 -4.58
CA ILE A 2 -15.04 10.49 -3.64
C ILE A 2 -14.74 11.76 -2.83
N VAL A 3 -14.59 11.64 -1.52
CA VAL A 3 -14.24 12.75 -0.63
C VAL A 3 -13.17 12.23 0.33
N GLY A 4 -11.98 12.85 0.31
CA GLY A 4 -10.89 12.51 1.21
C GLY A 4 -11.24 12.76 2.68
N LEU A 5 -10.64 11.98 3.56
CA LEU A 5 -10.76 12.10 5.01
C LEU A 5 -9.40 12.40 5.64
N ASN A 6 -9.42 12.81 6.92
CA ASN A 6 -8.21 12.91 7.71
C ASN A 6 -7.59 11.51 7.90
N THR A 7 -6.32 11.37 7.55
CA THR A 7 -5.57 10.11 7.66
C THR A 7 -5.06 9.84 9.08
N GLU A 8 -5.17 10.80 10.00
CA GLU A 8 -4.79 10.63 11.40
C GLU A 8 -6.03 10.37 12.26
N ASN A 9 -5.98 9.32 13.05
CA ASN A 9 -7.01 8.95 14.03
C ASN A 9 -6.36 8.80 15.41
N ALA A 10 -6.67 9.74 16.31
CA ALA A 10 -6.19 9.74 17.69
C ALA A 10 -7.39 9.55 18.62
N GLU A 11 -7.32 8.55 19.48
CA GLU A 11 -8.30 8.33 20.55
C GLU A 11 -7.61 8.33 21.92
N ILE A 12 -8.38 8.72 22.94
CA ILE A 12 -7.86 8.84 24.29
C ILE A 12 -7.38 7.46 24.76
N ASN A 13 -6.12 7.38 25.18
CA ASN A 13 -5.43 6.17 25.67
C ASN A 13 -5.17 5.05 24.63
N GLU A 14 -5.45 5.26 23.35
CA GLU A 14 -5.26 4.23 22.31
C GLU A 14 -4.16 4.59 21.29
N GLY A 15 -3.57 5.77 21.42
CA GLY A 15 -2.52 6.25 20.53
C GLY A 15 -3.02 6.75 19.17
N LEU A 16 -2.08 7.21 18.36
CA LEU A 16 -2.32 7.74 17.03
C LEU A 16 -2.18 6.62 15.99
N VAL A 17 -3.24 6.38 15.21
CA VAL A 17 -3.20 5.54 14.01
C VAL A 17 -3.13 6.45 12.80
N ARG A 18 -2.19 6.16 11.89
CA ARG A 18 -2.07 6.83 10.60
C ARG A 18 -2.45 5.87 9.49
N PHE A 19 -3.30 6.34 8.60
CA PHE A 19 -3.73 5.63 7.40
C PHE A 19 -3.04 6.23 6.19
N ASP A 20 -2.68 5.41 5.20
CA ASP A 20 -2.04 5.91 3.98
C ASP A 20 -3.03 6.74 3.16
N ILE A 21 -4.16 6.16 2.82
CA ILE A 21 -5.24 6.83 2.07
C ILE A 21 -6.58 6.45 2.69
N ILE A 22 -7.40 7.44 3.02
CA ILE A 22 -8.76 7.21 3.50
C ILE A 22 -9.74 8.17 2.84
N PHE A 23 -10.90 7.67 2.40
CA PHE A 23 -11.91 8.47 1.72
C PHE A 23 -13.31 7.87 1.83
N TYR A 24 -14.32 8.71 1.61
CA TYR A 24 -15.71 8.28 1.43
C TYR A 24 -16.04 7.99 -0.02
N VAL A 25 -16.74 6.90 -0.26
CA VAL A 25 -17.38 6.61 -1.55
C VAL A 25 -18.89 6.70 -1.38
N ARG A 26 -19.54 7.56 -2.20
CA ARG A 26 -21.00 7.61 -2.28
C ARG A 26 -21.44 6.72 -3.43
N MET A 27 -22.25 5.72 -3.14
CA MET A 27 -22.80 4.82 -4.15
C MET A 27 -23.70 5.55 -5.15
N LYS A 28 -23.83 5.04 -6.36
CA LYS A 28 -24.61 5.68 -7.45
C LYS A 28 -26.09 5.87 -7.09
N ASN A 29 -26.64 4.96 -6.28
CA ASN A 29 -28.03 5.06 -5.80
C ASN A 29 -28.22 6.07 -4.66
N GLY A 30 -27.15 6.69 -4.18
CA GLY A 30 -27.19 7.77 -3.18
C GLY A 30 -27.53 7.35 -1.75
N LEU A 31 -27.86 6.08 -1.52
CA LEU A 31 -28.42 5.60 -0.25
C LEU A 31 -27.36 5.19 0.77
N SER A 32 -26.14 4.90 0.36
CA SER A 32 -25.08 4.49 1.29
C SER A 32 -23.77 5.20 1.03
N GLN A 33 -23.06 5.45 2.12
CA GLN A 33 -21.66 5.90 2.12
C GLN A 33 -20.83 4.77 2.70
N ILE A 34 -19.71 4.47 2.06
CA ILE A 34 -18.71 3.55 2.57
C ILE A 34 -17.42 4.31 2.85
N ILE A 35 -16.69 3.88 3.86
CA ILE A 35 -15.34 4.35 4.14
C ILE A 35 -14.38 3.37 3.50
N VAL A 36 -13.45 3.85 2.71
CA VAL A 36 -12.39 3.04 2.10
C VAL A 36 -11.05 3.53 2.63
N ASN A 37 -10.29 2.63 3.22
CA ASN A 37 -8.90 2.81 3.59
C ASN A 37 -8.04 1.97 2.65
N VAL A 38 -6.98 2.53 2.09
CA VAL A 38 -6.01 1.82 1.25
C VAL A 38 -4.63 1.95 1.87
N GLU A 39 -4.00 0.82 2.12
CA GLU A 39 -2.64 0.71 2.68
C GLU A 39 -1.74 0.01 1.66
N ALA A 40 -0.55 0.56 1.43
CA ALA A 40 0.47 -0.06 0.59
C ALA A 40 1.60 -0.61 1.45
N GLN A 41 1.88 -1.91 1.32
CA GLN A 41 2.90 -2.61 2.09
C GLN A 41 3.93 -3.21 1.12
N LYS A 42 5.15 -2.66 1.11
CA LYS A 42 6.20 -3.09 0.18
C LYS A 42 6.70 -4.51 0.48
N ASP A 43 6.99 -4.78 1.76
CA ASP A 43 7.54 -6.07 2.19
C ASP A 43 6.76 -6.62 3.38
N GLU A 44 6.74 -7.95 3.56
CA GLU A 44 6.12 -8.54 4.74
C GLU A 44 6.88 -8.12 6.01
N PRO A 45 6.22 -7.46 6.97
CA PRO A 45 6.88 -7.03 8.19
C PRO A 45 7.25 -8.23 9.08
N THR A 46 8.43 -8.17 9.71
CA THR A 46 8.90 -9.21 10.63
C THR A 46 8.33 -9.08 12.04
N GLU A 47 7.96 -7.86 12.45
CA GLU A 47 7.54 -7.54 13.82
C GLU A 47 6.05 -7.84 14.08
N TYR A 48 5.22 -7.87 13.04
CA TYR A 48 3.78 -8.13 13.15
C TYR A 48 3.23 -8.82 11.90
N LYS A 49 2.03 -9.36 12.00
CA LYS A 49 1.31 -9.96 10.86
C LYS A 49 0.36 -8.93 10.24
N ILE A 50 0.41 -8.78 8.92
CA ILE A 50 -0.42 -7.81 8.16
C ILE A 50 -1.90 -7.97 8.49
N LEU A 51 -2.42 -9.21 8.54
CA LEU A 51 -3.81 -9.47 8.85
C LEU A 51 -4.21 -8.91 10.24
N ASN A 52 -3.37 -9.08 11.26
CA ASN A 52 -3.64 -8.56 12.59
C ASN A 52 -3.70 -7.02 12.60
N ARG A 53 -2.79 -6.37 11.88
CA ARG A 53 -2.80 -4.92 11.71
C ARG A 53 -4.04 -4.46 10.93
N ALA A 54 -4.43 -5.17 9.88
CA ALA A 54 -5.61 -4.86 9.09
C ALA A 54 -6.91 -4.97 9.91
N ILE A 55 -7.03 -6.01 10.75
CA ILE A 55 -8.15 -6.15 11.69
C ILE A 55 -8.20 -4.97 12.68
N PHE A 56 -7.06 -4.60 13.25
CA PHE A 56 -6.98 -3.45 14.16
C PHE A 56 -7.41 -2.15 13.47
N TYR A 57 -6.90 -1.91 12.26
CA TYR A 57 -7.19 -0.70 11.48
C TYR A 57 -8.68 -0.59 11.10
N VAL A 58 -9.27 -1.65 10.57
CA VAL A 58 -10.69 -1.64 10.20
C VAL A 58 -11.60 -1.48 11.42
N SER A 59 -11.24 -2.12 12.54
CA SER A 59 -11.98 -1.97 13.81
C SER A 59 -11.92 -0.53 14.33
N ARG A 60 -10.75 0.10 14.22
CA ARG A 60 -10.54 1.51 14.57
C ARG A 60 -11.42 2.44 13.72
N LEU A 61 -11.48 2.21 12.40
CA LEU A 61 -12.33 2.99 11.52
C LEU A 61 -13.82 2.80 11.76
N VAL A 62 -14.24 1.61 12.19
CA VAL A 62 -15.63 1.37 12.58
C VAL A 62 -15.95 2.11 13.89
N SER A 63 -15.11 1.95 14.92
CA SER A 63 -15.35 2.54 16.25
C SER A 63 -15.31 4.07 16.25
N SER A 64 -14.37 4.67 15.52
CA SER A 64 -14.16 6.12 15.49
C SER A 64 -15.29 6.91 14.81
N GLN A 65 -16.19 6.26 14.09
CA GLN A 65 -17.32 6.94 13.45
C GLN A 65 -18.28 7.53 14.50
N LYS A 66 -18.39 6.90 15.66
CA LYS A 66 -19.28 7.35 16.73
C LYS A 66 -18.92 8.76 17.24
N GLU A 67 -17.65 9.10 17.31
CA GLU A 67 -17.20 10.38 17.84
C GLU A 67 -17.05 11.46 16.76
N ARG A 68 -16.77 11.04 15.52
CA ARG A 68 -16.39 11.95 14.43
C ARG A 68 -17.59 12.46 13.64
N ASP A 69 -18.64 11.66 13.47
CA ASP A 69 -19.72 11.97 12.51
C ASP A 69 -20.99 12.55 13.17
N SER A 70 -21.19 12.43 14.50
CA SER A 70 -22.25 13.15 15.23
C SER A 70 -22.18 12.99 16.75
N VAL A 71 -22.67 14.00 17.48
CA VAL A 71 -22.82 14.00 18.95
C VAL A 71 -23.90 13.01 19.44
N ASN A 72 -24.78 12.55 18.54
CA ASN A 72 -25.89 11.63 18.81
C ASN A 72 -25.86 10.42 17.87
N THR A 73 -24.70 9.82 17.61
CA THR A 73 -24.61 8.70 16.65
C THR A 73 -25.43 7.51 17.13
N ASN A 74 -26.45 7.18 16.36
CA ASN A 74 -27.11 5.89 16.45
C ASN A 74 -26.16 4.82 15.89
N TYR A 75 -26.08 3.66 16.52
CA TYR A 75 -25.26 2.53 16.02
C TYR A 75 -25.71 2.05 14.63
N ASP A 76 -26.97 2.28 14.26
CA ASP A 76 -27.50 1.95 12.93
C ASP A 76 -26.99 2.88 11.83
N ASP A 77 -26.39 4.03 12.19
CA ASP A 77 -25.80 5.00 11.25
C ASP A 77 -24.33 4.69 10.92
N ILE A 78 -23.74 3.67 11.55
CA ILE A 78 -22.36 3.26 11.28
C ILE A 78 -22.25 2.80 9.82
N LYS A 79 -21.31 3.41 9.10
CA LYS A 79 -21.02 3.13 7.69
C LYS A 79 -20.14 1.90 7.56
N GLN A 80 -20.35 1.17 6.51
CA GLN A 80 -19.49 0.06 6.08
C GLN A 80 -18.07 0.55 5.83
N VAL A 81 -17.09 -0.21 6.30
CA VAL A 81 -15.66 0.09 6.12
C VAL A 81 -15.01 -1.00 5.27
N PHE A 82 -14.26 -0.59 4.25
CA PHE A 82 -13.34 -1.44 3.50
C PHE A 82 -11.91 -1.01 3.80
N SER A 83 -11.11 -1.90 4.35
CA SER A 83 -9.66 -1.73 4.52
C SER A 83 -8.96 -2.59 3.47
N ILE A 84 -8.39 -1.94 2.45
CA ILE A 84 -7.75 -2.57 1.30
C ILE A 84 -6.23 -2.49 1.49
N TRP A 85 -5.58 -3.64 1.45
CA TRP A 85 -4.13 -3.78 1.64
C TRP A 85 -3.49 -4.29 0.36
N ILE A 86 -2.61 -3.50 -0.22
CA ILE A 86 -1.81 -3.88 -1.38
C ILE A 86 -0.45 -4.33 -0.87
N CYS A 87 -0.22 -5.64 -0.86
CA CYS A 87 0.99 -6.26 -0.36
C CYS A 87 1.88 -6.66 -1.54
N MET A 88 3.00 -5.99 -1.69
CA MET A 88 3.97 -6.26 -2.76
C MET A 88 5.00 -7.30 -2.32
N ASN A 89 5.79 -7.79 -3.27
CA ASN A 89 6.87 -8.78 -3.05
C ASN A 89 6.36 -10.08 -2.41
N MET A 90 5.10 -10.47 -2.71
CA MET A 90 4.51 -11.71 -2.22
C MET A 90 4.93 -12.91 -3.07
N ASP A 91 4.89 -14.11 -2.48
CA ASP A 91 5.22 -15.36 -3.17
C ASP A 91 4.22 -15.71 -4.29
N CYS A 92 2.99 -15.20 -4.22
CA CYS A 92 1.96 -15.40 -5.23
C CYS A 92 1.01 -14.22 -5.35
N ASN A 93 0.42 -14.05 -6.55
CA ASN A 93 -0.71 -13.15 -6.76
C ASN A 93 -1.95 -13.70 -6.06
N SER A 94 -2.49 -12.96 -5.12
CA SER A 94 -3.61 -13.39 -4.29
C SER A 94 -4.63 -12.28 -4.06
N LEU A 95 -5.87 -12.68 -3.86
CA LEU A 95 -6.96 -11.78 -3.48
C LEU A 95 -7.80 -12.47 -2.41
N SER A 96 -7.88 -11.85 -1.24
CA SER A 96 -8.66 -12.37 -0.11
C SER A 96 -9.61 -11.31 0.42
N HIS A 97 -10.86 -11.68 0.65
CA HIS A 97 -11.85 -10.87 1.33
C HIS A 97 -12.17 -11.49 2.69
N ILE A 98 -11.92 -10.74 3.76
CA ILE A 98 -12.20 -11.13 5.13
C ILE A 98 -13.32 -10.25 5.66
N HIS A 99 -14.38 -10.87 6.17
CA HIS A 99 -15.57 -10.19 6.67
C HIS A 99 -16.22 -11.00 7.81
N LEU A 100 -17.21 -10.40 8.49
CA LEU A 100 -17.95 -11.07 9.55
C LEU A 100 -18.91 -12.10 8.96
N THR A 101 -18.99 -13.27 9.61
CA THR A 101 -19.96 -14.32 9.32
C THR A 101 -20.76 -14.65 10.58
N LYS A 102 -21.94 -15.25 10.41
CA LYS A 102 -22.80 -15.69 11.52
C LYS A 102 -23.00 -17.19 11.45
N ASP A 103 -22.65 -17.88 12.52
CA ASP A 103 -22.93 -19.31 12.71
C ASP A 103 -24.13 -19.49 13.64
N GLU A 104 -25.11 -20.27 13.23
CA GLU A 104 -26.28 -20.61 14.07
C GLU A 104 -25.92 -21.78 14.99
N MET A 105 -25.62 -21.48 16.24
CA MET A 105 -25.24 -22.49 17.25
C MET A 105 -26.46 -23.22 17.86
N LEU A 106 -27.65 -22.63 17.77
CA LEU A 106 -28.93 -23.17 18.23
C LEU A 106 -30.01 -22.87 17.18
N SER A 107 -31.22 -22.57 17.61
CA SER A 107 -32.31 -22.18 16.73
C SER A 107 -31.96 -20.87 15.98
N PRO A 108 -32.19 -20.79 14.66
CA PRO A 108 -31.91 -19.58 13.91
C PRO A 108 -32.75 -18.39 14.38
N TYR A 109 -32.13 -17.22 14.46
CA TYR A 109 -32.80 -15.97 14.82
C TYR A 109 -32.36 -14.85 13.87
N ASP A 110 -33.32 -14.08 13.36
CA ASP A 110 -33.09 -12.97 12.46
C ASP A 110 -32.70 -11.71 13.26
N TRP A 111 -31.43 -11.65 13.66
CA TRP A 111 -30.82 -10.45 14.26
C TRP A 111 -30.83 -9.32 13.26
N LYS A 112 -31.53 -8.22 13.59
CA LYS A 112 -31.54 -7.02 12.76
C LYS A 112 -30.20 -6.27 12.88
N GLY A 113 -29.74 -5.70 11.79
CA GLY A 113 -28.50 -4.94 11.72
C GLY A 113 -27.74 -5.19 10.42
N ASN A 114 -26.57 -4.61 10.32
CA ASN A 114 -25.69 -4.78 9.16
C ASN A 114 -24.48 -5.64 9.53
N MET A 115 -24.38 -6.82 8.93
CA MET A 115 -23.24 -7.72 9.10
C MET A 115 -22.00 -7.27 8.30
N ASP A 116 -22.18 -6.42 7.28
CA ASP A 116 -21.12 -6.03 6.36
C ASP A 116 -20.37 -4.76 6.81
N LEU A 117 -20.40 -4.42 8.10
CA LEU A 117 -19.73 -3.22 8.59
C LEU A 117 -18.22 -3.27 8.48
N LEU A 118 -17.61 -4.46 8.56
CA LEU A 118 -16.18 -4.69 8.61
C LEU A 118 -15.74 -5.54 7.42
N ASN A 119 -14.91 -4.96 6.54
CA ASN A 119 -14.37 -5.66 5.39
C ASN A 119 -12.88 -5.39 5.25
N ILE A 120 -12.08 -6.44 5.07
CA ILE A 120 -10.66 -6.37 4.78
C ILE A 120 -10.43 -7.04 3.44
N VAL A 121 -9.74 -6.36 2.53
CA VAL A 121 -9.32 -6.92 1.24
C VAL A 121 -7.79 -6.95 1.21
N LEU A 122 -7.22 -8.14 1.13
CA LEU A 122 -5.78 -8.33 0.98
C LEU A 122 -5.47 -8.68 -0.48
N ILE A 123 -4.64 -7.87 -1.12
CA ILE A 123 -4.20 -8.04 -2.50
C ILE A 123 -2.70 -8.34 -2.46
N GLY A 124 -2.32 -9.58 -2.71
CA GLY A 124 -0.91 -9.97 -2.82
C GLY A 124 -0.43 -9.83 -4.26
N ILE A 125 0.71 -9.16 -4.46
CA ILE A 125 1.32 -8.91 -5.76
C ILE A 125 2.75 -9.45 -5.75
N THR A 126 3.08 -10.29 -6.73
CA THR A 126 4.44 -10.79 -6.95
C THR A 126 5.31 -9.70 -7.58
N ASN A 127 6.64 -9.89 -7.61
CA ASN A 127 7.56 -8.97 -8.26
C ASN A 127 7.38 -8.89 -9.78
N GLY A 128 6.91 -9.98 -10.41
CA GLY A 128 6.61 -10.02 -11.84
C GLY A 128 5.19 -9.56 -12.15
N ILE A 129 5.01 -8.97 -13.33
CA ILE A 129 3.68 -8.63 -13.85
C ILE A 129 3.05 -9.92 -14.40
N PRO A 130 1.86 -10.33 -13.93
CA PRO A 130 1.21 -11.53 -14.46
C PRO A 130 0.79 -11.35 -15.91
N ASP A 131 0.67 -12.47 -16.63
CA ASP A 131 0.13 -12.50 -17.98
C ASP A 131 -1.34 -12.03 -18.02
N HIS A 132 -1.80 -11.69 -19.23
CA HIS A 132 -3.20 -11.34 -19.49
C HIS A 132 -4.12 -12.54 -19.29
N GLU A 133 -4.65 -12.69 -18.09
CA GLU A 133 -5.72 -13.61 -17.76
C GLU A 133 -6.78 -12.86 -16.96
N GLU A 134 -8.07 -13.05 -17.27
CA GLU A 134 -9.19 -12.33 -16.65
C GLU A 134 -9.09 -12.29 -15.10
N LYS A 135 -8.67 -13.38 -14.48
CA LYS A 135 -8.50 -13.47 -13.03
C LYS A 135 -7.36 -12.60 -12.45
N TYR A 136 -6.39 -12.18 -13.29
CA TYR A 136 -5.21 -11.42 -12.88
C TYR A 136 -5.19 -9.98 -13.38
N GLU A 137 -6.21 -9.52 -14.10
CA GLU A 137 -6.23 -8.18 -14.70
C GLU A 137 -6.00 -7.06 -13.68
N MET A 138 -6.62 -7.17 -12.50
CA MET A 138 -6.38 -6.20 -11.41
C MET A 138 -4.94 -6.26 -10.90
N HIS A 139 -4.37 -7.47 -10.71
CA HIS A 139 -2.98 -7.65 -10.27
C HIS A 139 -2.00 -7.12 -11.31
N ARG A 140 -2.30 -7.33 -12.61
CA ARG A 140 -1.50 -6.82 -13.72
C ARG A 140 -1.49 -5.29 -13.73
N LEU A 141 -2.65 -4.65 -13.62
CA LEU A 141 -2.76 -3.19 -13.59
C LEU A 141 -2.01 -2.59 -12.40
N ILE A 142 -2.26 -3.10 -11.19
CA ILE A 142 -1.62 -2.59 -9.98
C ILE A 142 -0.12 -2.93 -9.98
N GLY A 143 0.24 -4.14 -10.40
CA GLY A 143 1.63 -4.58 -10.53
C GLY A 143 2.41 -3.72 -11.51
N ALA A 144 1.85 -3.39 -12.68
CA ALA A 144 2.47 -2.50 -13.64
C ALA A 144 2.69 -1.10 -13.06
N LEU A 145 1.69 -0.54 -12.38
CA LEU A 145 1.77 0.78 -11.76
C LEU A 145 2.85 0.85 -10.68
N LEU A 146 2.92 -0.17 -9.81
CA LEU A 146 3.81 -0.21 -8.64
C LEU A 146 5.17 -0.87 -8.92
N SER A 147 5.39 -1.45 -10.10
CA SER A 147 6.66 -2.09 -10.48
C SER A 147 7.84 -1.12 -10.32
N SER A 148 8.94 -1.59 -9.73
CA SER A 148 10.22 -0.88 -9.71
C SER A 148 11.05 -1.13 -10.99
N GLU A 149 10.70 -2.15 -11.76
CA GLU A 149 11.46 -2.57 -12.96
C GLU A 149 11.03 -1.83 -14.22
N LEU A 150 9.73 -1.49 -14.33
CA LEU A 150 9.19 -0.78 -15.49
C LEU A 150 9.53 0.71 -15.46
N LYS A 151 9.94 1.21 -16.63
CA LYS A 151 10.12 2.65 -16.85
C LYS A 151 8.76 3.37 -16.93
N GLU A 152 8.80 4.69 -16.71
CA GLU A 152 7.61 5.56 -16.78
C GLU A 152 6.76 5.29 -18.03
N GLN A 153 7.38 5.28 -19.22
CA GLN A 153 6.65 5.11 -20.48
C GLN A 153 6.00 3.73 -20.60
N GLU A 154 6.69 2.66 -20.18
CA GLU A 154 6.16 1.29 -20.21
C GLU A 154 4.93 1.14 -19.29
N LYS A 155 4.94 1.77 -18.11
CA LYS A 155 3.79 1.82 -17.22
C LYS A 155 2.60 2.53 -17.85
N LEU A 156 2.85 3.71 -18.43
CA LEU A 156 1.82 4.51 -19.08
C LEU A 156 1.23 3.79 -20.29
N ASP A 157 2.05 3.11 -21.09
CA ASP A 157 1.61 2.34 -22.25
C ASP A 157 0.68 1.19 -21.84
N ILE A 158 1.01 0.45 -20.79
CA ILE A 158 0.15 -0.59 -20.23
C ILE A 158 -1.20 -0.01 -19.77
N ILE A 159 -1.17 1.07 -18.98
CA ILE A 159 -2.38 1.69 -18.43
C ILE A 159 -3.30 2.24 -19.53
N GLU A 160 -2.73 2.91 -20.53
CA GLU A 160 -3.48 3.55 -21.60
C GLU A 160 -4.00 2.54 -22.63
N HIS A 161 -3.13 1.64 -23.11
CA HIS A 161 -3.46 0.77 -24.25
C HIS A 161 -4.11 -0.56 -23.84
N GLU A 162 -3.72 -1.13 -22.70
CA GLU A 162 -4.31 -2.39 -22.25
C GLU A 162 -5.62 -2.15 -21.47
N TYR A 163 -5.69 -1.08 -20.66
CA TYR A 163 -6.82 -0.81 -19.77
C TYR A 163 -7.71 0.35 -20.22
N ASN A 164 -7.38 1.03 -21.31
CA ASN A 164 -8.13 2.18 -21.84
C ASN A 164 -8.35 3.28 -20.77
N ILE A 165 -7.40 3.46 -19.85
CA ILE A 165 -7.44 4.51 -18.84
C ILE A 165 -6.81 5.77 -19.42
N PRO A 166 -7.57 6.89 -19.55
CA PRO A 166 -7.04 8.12 -20.13
C PRO A 166 -5.90 8.69 -19.25
N ILE A 167 -4.76 8.99 -19.85
CA ILE A 167 -3.62 9.57 -19.16
C ILE A 167 -3.73 11.10 -19.16
N SER A 168 -4.08 11.68 -17.99
CA SER A 168 -3.97 13.13 -17.80
C SER A 168 -2.51 13.56 -17.58
N ASN A 169 -2.23 14.86 -17.75
CA ASN A 169 -0.89 15.40 -17.44
C ASN A 169 -0.54 15.24 -15.96
N GLU A 170 -1.52 15.41 -15.07
CA GLU A 170 -1.35 15.20 -13.62
C GLU A 170 -1.00 13.75 -13.30
N PHE A 171 -1.74 12.79 -13.89
CA PHE A 171 -1.46 11.37 -13.70
C PHE A 171 -0.08 10.97 -14.22
N ARG A 172 0.34 11.50 -15.38
CA ARG A 172 1.70 11.28 -15.91
C ARG A 172 2.76 11.80 -14.94
N GLU A 173 2.56 12.99 -14.39
CA GLU A 173 3.46 13.57 -13.40
C GLU A 173 3.53 12.72 -12.13
N ASP A 174 2.41 12.22 -11.62
CA ASP A 174 2.35 11.34 -10.45
C ASP A 174 3.12 10.04 -10.68
N VAL A 175 2.96 9.41 -11.86
CA VAL A 175 3.73 8.20 -12.25
C VAL A 175 5.22 8.50 -12.31
N ARG A 176 5.61 9.66 -12.87
CA ARG A 176 7.00 10.10 -12.93
C ARG A 176 7.61 10.30 -11.55
N ILE A 177 6.87 10.97 -10.64
CA ILE A 177 7.29 11.16 -9.25
C ILE A 177 7.47 9.81 -8.55
N MET A 178 6.54 8.89 -8.76
CA MET A 178 6.59 7.54 -8.18
C MET A 178 7.81 6.75 -8.66
N CYS A 179 8.13 6.79 -9.96
CA CYS A 179 9.34 6.18 -10.52
C CYS A 179 10.62 6.79 -9.91
N ASN A 180 10.68 8.12 -9.82
CA ASN A 180 11.83 8.83 -9.26
C ASN A 180 12.02 8.56 -7.75
N LEU A 181 10.93 8.45 -6.98
CA LEU A 181 10.99 8.10 -5.56
C LEU A 181 11.50 6.67 -5.37
N SER A 182 11.05 5.72 -6.16
CA SER A 182 11.50 4.33 -6.13
C SER A 182 13.01 4.26 -6.41
N THR A 183 13.46 4.86 -7.51
CA THR A 183 14.88 4.94 -7.89
C THR A 183 15.72 5.63 -6.80
N GLY A 184 15.25 6.75 -6.28
CA GLY A 184 15.97 7.49 -5.23
C GLY A 184 16.07 6.75 -3.89
N ILE A 185 15.12 5.86 -3.57
CA ILE A 185 15.17 5.00 -2.37
C ILE A 185 16.20 3.88 -2.59
N GLU A 186 16.20 3.26 -3.76
CA GLU A 186 17.15 2.21 -4.13
C GLU A 186 18.59 2.74 -4.18
N GLU A 187 18.80 3.90 -4.81
CA GLU A 187 20.10 4.57 -4.83
C GLU A 187 20.62 4.86 -3.42
N LYS A 188 19.77 5.41 -2.53
CA LYS A 188 20.15 5.68 -1.13
C LYS A 188 20.43 4.42 -0.32
N ALA A 189 19.69 3.35 -0.56
CA ALA A 189 19.93 2.06 0.09
C ALA A 189 21.26 1.46 -0.36
N THR A 190 21.53 1.49 -1.66
CA THR A 190 22.80 1.06 -2.27
C THR A 190 23.97 1.90 -1.79
N GLU A 191 23.86 3.24 -1.78
CA GLU A 191 24.89 4.13 -1.22
C GLU A 191 25.19 3.78 0.25
N LYS A 192 24.16 3.62 1.06
CA LYS A 192 24.30 3.25 2.48
C LYS A 192 24.98 1.89 2.65
N PHE A 193 24.62 0.92 1.84
CA PHE A 193 25.23 -0.41 1.85
C PHE A 193 26.71 -0.34 1.49
N ILE A 194 27.07 0.31 0.39
CA ILE A 194 28.46 0.50 -0.09
C ILE A 194 29.30 1.18 1.01
N LEU A 195 28.79 2.27 1.60
CA LEU A 195 29.51 3.00 2.66
C LEU A 195 29.69 2.16 3.93
N ASN A 196 28.73 1.31 4.27
CA ASN A 196 28.87 0.41 5.42
C ASN A 196 29.92 -0.69 5.18
N MET A 197 29.97 -1.25 3.98
CA MET A 197 30.98 -2.23 3.59
C MET A 197 32.39 -1.60 3.60
N TYR A 198 32.51 -0.41 3.03
CA TYR A 198 33.79 0.35 3.01
C TYR A 198 34.29 0.66 4.43
N LYS A 199 33.41 1.12 5.33
CA LYS A 199 33.73 1.35 6.76
C LYS A 199 34.16 0.10 7.50
N LYS A 200 33.71 -1.07 7.09
CA LYS A 200 34.11 -2.37 7.65
C LYS A 200 35.42 -2.91 7.08
N GLY A 201 36.06 -2.17 6.14
CA GLY A 201 37.38 -2.49 5.58
C GLY A 201 37.36 -3.42 4.36
N TYR A 202 36.23 -3.63 3.70
CA TYR A 202 36.15 -4.35 2.43
C TYR A 202 36.82 -3.52 1.31
N THR A 203 37.46 -4.20 0.35
CA THR A 203 38.05 -3.55 -0.83
C THR A 203 36.97 -3.06 -1.80
N LEU A 204 37.30 -2.07 -2.64
CA LEU A 204 36.37 -1.56 -3.65
C LEU A 204 35.87 -2.67 -4.60
N ASP A 205 36.76 -3.60 -4.99
CA ASP A 205 36.40 -4.74 -5.82
C ASP A 205 35.42 -5.70 -5.12
N GLN A 206 35.63 -6.00 -3.83
CA GLN A 206 34.71 -6.82 -3.05
C GLN A 206 33.33 -6.17 -2.86
N ILE A 207 33.31 -4.86 -2.66
CA ILE A 207 32.07 -4.10 -2.55
C ILE A 207 31.33 -4.06 -3.87
N ALA A 208 32.04 -3.87 -4.98
CA ALA A 208 31.47 -3.85 -6.33
C ALA A 208 30.85 -5.21 -6.70
N ASP A 209 31.51 -6.31 -6.37
CA ASP A 209 31.04 -7.67 -6.59
C ASP A 209 29.73 -7.94 -5.80
N VAL A 210 29.71 -7.64 -4.50
CA VAL A 210 28.56 -7.88 -3.64
C VAL A 210 27.39 -6.92 -3.93
N ALA A 211 27.69 -5.68 -4.35
CA ALA A 211 26.67 -4.68 -4.71
C ALA A 211 26.19 -4.81 -6.17
N GLU A 212 26.70 -5.80 -6.92
CA GLU A 212 26.39 -6.04 -8.35
C GLU A 212 26.55 -4.77 -9.19
N THR A 213 27.64 -4.00 -8.94
CA THR A 213 27.91 -2.72 -9.60
C THR A 213 29.37 -2.62 -10.04
N SER A 214 29.74 -1.53 -10.72
CA SER A 214 31.14 -1.34 -11.12
C SER A 214 31.98 -0.69 -10.02
N VAL A 215 33.30 -0.93 -10.05
CA VAL A 215 34.25 -0.37 -9.08
C VAL A 215 34.26 1.17 -9.16
N GLU A 216 34.06 1.74 -10.35
CA GLU A 216 34.00 3.18 -10.56
C GLU A 216 32.83 3.82 -9.83
N VAL A 217 31.67 3.14 -9.82
CA VAL A 217 30.47 3.58 -9.09
C VAL A 217 30.72 3.54 -7.58
N VAL A 218 31.33 2.45 -7.07
CA VAL A 218 31.68 2.34 -5.65
C VAL A 218 32.66 3.45 -5.26
N GLU A 219 33.69 3.69 -6.05
CA GLU A 219 34.68 4.73 -5.81
C GLU A 219 34.07 6.12 -5.81
N ALA A 220 33.15 6.43 -6.73
CA ALA A 220 32.44 7.70 -6.79
C ALA A 220 31.60 7.95 -5.54
N ILE A 221 30.90 6.92 -5.03
CA ILE A 221 30.09 7.01 -3.83
C ILE A 221 30.95 7.23 -2.58
N VAL A 222 32.07 6.52 -2.46
CA VAL A 222 32.99 6.65 -1.34
C VAL A 222 33.63 8.03 -1.33
N LYS A 223 34.15 8.52 -2.46
CA LYS A 223 34.77 9.85 -2.59
C LYS A 223 33.80 11.00 -2.32
N LYS A 224 32.52 10.88 -2.69
CA LYS A 224 31.50 11.92 -2.45
C LYS A 224 31.27 12.21 -0.97
N LYS A 225 31.58 11.27 -0.07
CA LYS A 225 31.36 11.36 1.37
C LYS A 225 32.62 11.39 2.24
N GLU A 226 33.79 11.23 1.67
CA GLU A 226 35.02 11.62 2.38
C GLU A 226 35.07 13.14 2.45
N PRO A 227 35.11 13.76 3.65
CA PRO A 227 35.34 15.21 3.74
C PRO A 227 36.70 15.48 3.11
N VAL A 228 36.74 16.41 2.15
CA VAL A 228 38.01 16.98 1.66
C VAL A 228 38.75 17.48 2.88
N MET A 229 39.74 16.72 3.36
CA MET A 229 40.68 17.22 4.34
C MET A 229 41.54 18.27 3.61
N ALA A 230 41.22 19.54 3.90
CA ALA A 230 42.07 20.69 3.55
C ALA A 230 43.17 20.81 4.59
#